data_e0110211b3c52008b198d050e1e19776
#
_entry.id   e0110211b3c52008b198d050e1e19776
#
_cell.length_a   1.000
_cell.length_b   1.000
_cell.length_c   1.000
_cell.angle_alpha   90.00
_cell.angle_beta   90.00
_cell.angle_gamma   90.00
#
_symmetry.space_group_name_H-M   'P 1'
#
loop_
_entity.id
_entity.type
_entity.pdbx_description
1 polymer ?
#
loop_
_entity_poly.entity_id
_entity_poly.type
_entity_poly.pdbx_seq_one_letter_code
_entity_poly.pdbx_strand_id
1 'polypeptide(L)'
;MRRTFGFIAAIAVVMMLASCGEESPYPGFKKMDNGAYMKFYNKGGSDVTPRLGDEVTIEMAQYFNDSLLFSTADDKPMSLVLTEPDFKGDVVDGLLMMHVGDSARLLVPADSVLTILLQMEEVPEEYVGKPIFYDLKLISVKPSEELEAEHMALLDSLKREEEAYLMPLHDDANNKLTESGLVIMELSGKGKTAQMGDYVNFDFTVCTAQGDTIMNSFGVEPVEMQYGEEFIGEGVTEAIGMVPEGGTMRFVVPSSLAFDSVGYEEFILPYTPLVMRLKMNKVMDKETYEKHKAAEEAKQAAEKERLKNKESQAIADYIKSNNITVQPTDSGLYILNREEGEGDVAQWGDEVAVHYVLRNLKGEPIESSYDFGRPMVFTVGGGEMIHAIDEALMTMAPGAKVTLLTPSELAFGEFNLGESLPPYSPLIIDLELVEIK
;
A
#
# COMPACT_ATOMS: atom_id res chain seq x y z
N MET A 1 -13.67 74.92 69.23
CA MET A 1 -14.88 74.21 69.64
C MET A 1 -15.75 73.98 68.40
N ARG A 2 -16.31 72.77 68.37
CA ARG A 2 -17.26 72.17 67.42
C ARG A 2 -16.63 71.45 66.23
N ARG A 3 -16.63 70.13 66.36
CA ARG A 3 -16.47 69.05 65.40
C ARG A 3 -17.74 69.01 64.51
N THR A 4 -17.53 68.82 63.24
CA THR A 4 -18.59 68.30 62.35
C THR A 4 -18.02 67.13 61.57
N PHE A 5 -18.63 66.00 61.76
CA PHE A 5 -18.41 64.73 61.06
C PHE A 5 -19.03 64.83 59.63
N GLY A 6 -18.21 64.60 58.62
CA GLY A 6 -18.71 64.39 57.24
C GLY A 6 -18.66 62.93 56.90
N PHE A 7 -19.81 62.32 56.61
CA PHE A 7 -20.00 61.02 56.08
C PHE A 7 -19.50 60.90 54.65
N ILE A 8 -18.51 60.10 54.36
CA ILE A 8 -18.14 59.71 53.01
C ILE A 8 -18.82 58.39 52.71
N ALA A 9 -19.84 58.43 51.83
CA ALA A 9 -20.50 57.31 51.25
C ALA A 9 -19.58 56.73 50.16
N ALA A 10 -18.99 55.59 50.41
CA ALA A 10 -18.26 54.80 49.38
C ALA A 10 -19.26 54.11 48.46
N ILE A 11 -19.40 54.59 47.24
CA ILE A 11 -20.11 53.92 46.15
C ILE A 11 -19.15 52.84 45.61
N ALA A 12 -19.41 51.59 45.98
CA ALA A 12 -18.77 50.44 45.34
C ALA A 12 -19.36 50.25 43.91
N VAL A 13 -18.61 50.69 42.92
CA VAL A 13 -18.89 50.37 41.51
C VAL A 13 -18.46 48.94 41.31
N VAL A 14 -19.43 48.00 41.28
CA VAL A 14 -19.23 46.66 40.78
C VAL A 14 -19.06 46.74 39.26
N MET A 15 -17.82 46.78 38.80
CA MET A 15 -17.54 46.51 37.38
C MET A 15 -17.85 45.04 37.11
N MET A 16 -19.02 44.76 36.55
CA MET A 16 -19.24 43.53 35.82
C MET A 16 -18.35 43.57 34.56
N LEU A 17 -17.24 42.87 34.59
CA LEU A 17 -16.49 42.52 33.39
C LEU A 17 -17.41 41.60 32.58
N ALA A 18 -18.20 42.16 31.69
CA ALA A 18 -18.80 41.46 30.61
C ALA A 18 -17.64 41.01 29.71
N SER A 19 -17.21 39.73 29.85
CA SER A 19 -16.39 39.06 28.87
C SER A 19 -17.20 39.03 27.56
N CYS A 20 -16.92 39.97 26.66
CA CYS A 20 -17.31 39.87 25.27
C CYS A 20 -16.51 38.74 24.65
N GLY A 21 -16.93 37.50 24.85
CA GLY A 21 -16.57 36.44 23.97
C GLY A 21 -17.26 36.65 22.63
N GLU A 22 -16.54 36.68 21.53
CA GLU A 22 -17.13 36.63 20.19
C GLU A 22 -18.16 35.50 20.17
N GLU A 23 -19.43 35.84 19.84
CA GLU A 23 -20.47 34.83 19.70
C GLU A 23 -20.04 33.84 18.59
N SER A 24 -19.99 32.57 18.92
CA SER A 24 -19.68 31.51 17.93
C SER A 24 -20.70 31.58 16.78
N PRO A 25 -20.27 31.53 15.52
CA PRO A 25 -21.20 31.42 14.39
C PRO A 25 -22.00 30.12 14.39
N TYR A 26 -21.62 29.15 15.27
CA TYR A 26 -22.26 27.85 15.40
C TYR A 26 -23.01 27.77 16.73
N PRO A 27 -24.35 27.64 16.72
CA PRO A 27 -25.17 27.59 17.94
C PRO A 27 -24.76 26.50 18.92
N GLY A 28 -24.43 26.92 20.15
CA GLY A 28 -24.06 26.01 21.24
C GLY A 28 -22.59 25.54 21.23
N PHE A 29 -21.78 25.97 20.26
CA PHE A 29 -20.34 25.73 20.24
C PHE A 29 -19.60 26.94 20.82
N LYS A 30 -18.52 26.68 21.54
CA LYS A 30 -17.61 27.69 22.08
C LYS A 30 -16.32 27.65 21.27
N LYS A 31 -15.83 28.82 20.85
CA LYS A 31 -14.50 28.94 20.27
C LYS A 31 -13.46 28.82 21.37
N MET A 32 -12.53 27.91 21.20
CA MET A 32 -11.41 27.65 22.12
C MET A 32 -10.22 28.56 21.75
N ASP A 33 -9.25 28.70 22.66
CA ASP A 33 -8.09 29.58 22.48
C ASP A 33 -7.21 29.17 21.28
N ASN A 34 -7.13 27.86 21.00
CA ASN A 34 -6.43 27.29 19.84
C ASN A 34 -7.22 27.42 18.52
N GLY A 35 -8.45 27.91 18.56
CA GLY A 35 -9.30 28.17 17.42
C GLY A 35 -10.33 27.10 17.09
N ALA A 36 -10.27 25.95 17.76
CA ALA A 36 -11.26 24.89 17.63
C ALA A 36 -12.65 25.37 18.12
N TYR A 37 -13.72 24.87 17.49
CA TYR A 37 -15.09 25.09 17.97
C TYR A 37 -15.59 23.81 18.61
N MET A 38 -15.85 23.85 19.93
CA MET A 38 -16.23 22.67 20.72
C MET A 38 -17.52 22.89 21.49
N LYS A 39 -18.26 21.78 21.65
CA LYS A 39 -19.42 21.67 22.53
C LYS A 39 -19.26 20.47 23.43
N PHE A 40 -19.00 20.67 24.71
CA PHE A 40 -18.90 19.61 25.68
C PHE A 40 -20.29 19.06 26.03
N TYR A 41 -20.44 17.75 26.00
CA TYR A 41 -21.64 17.05 26.42
C TYR A 41 -21.55 16.59 27.88
N ASN A 42 -20.37 16.10 28.26
CA ASN A 42 -20.08 15.63 29.61
C ASN A 42 -18.65 16.02 29.98
N LYS A 43 -18.43 16.27 31.27
CA LYS A 43 -17.11 16.49 31.86
C LYS A 43 -16.77 15.33 32.78
N GLY A 44 -15.65 14.67 32.51
CA GLY A 44 -15.24 13.45 33.19
C GLY A 44 -14.79 13.62 34.64
N GLY A 45 -14.52 14.85 35.06
CA GLY A 45 -14.09 15.16 36.42
C GLY A 45 -12.63 14.79 36.74
N SER A 46 -11.86 14.37 35.73
CA SER A 46 -10.41 14.21 35.84
C SER A 46 -9.69 15.55 35.58
N ASP A 47 -8.53 15.75 36.19
CA ASP A 47 -7.65 16.89 35.91
C ASP A 47 -6.57 16.56 34.86
N VAL A 48 -6.58 15.33 34.32
CA VAL A 48 -5.59 14.85 33.34
C VAL A 48 -5.98 15.34 31.95
N THR A 49 -5.12 16.15 31.35
CA THR A 49 -5.20 16.63 29.96
C THR A 49 -4.04 16.07 29.14
N PRO A 50 -4.26 15.70 27.89
CA PRO A 50 -3.18 15.24 27.02
C PRO A 50 -2.27 16.39 26.58
N ARG A 51 -1.05 16.06 26.22
CA ARG A 51 -0.04 16.93 25.62
C ARG A 51 0.42 16.33 24.29
N LEU A 52 1.09 17.14 23.48
CA LEU A 52 1.78 16.61 22.29
C LEU A 52 2.81 15.56 22.70
N GLY A 53 2.85 14.47 21.97
CA GLY A 53 3.67 13.29 22.27
C GLY A 53 2.96 12.23 23.14
N ASP A 54 1.88 12.57 23.84
CA ASP A 54 1.11 11.60 24.61
C ASP A 54 0.29 10.70 23.68
N GLU A 55 0.11 9.43 24.07
CA GLU A 55 -0.86 8.54 23.45
C GLU A 55 -2.22 8.74 24.12
N VAL A 56 -3.24 8.94 23.31
CA VAL A 56 -4.63 9.04 23.78
C VAL A 56 -5.44 7.86 23.27
N THR A 57 -6.31 7.31 24.12
CA THR A 57 -7.35 6.36 23.70
C THR A 57 -8.69 7.09 23.65
N ILE A 58 -9.35 7.02 22.50
CA ILE A 58 -10.60 7.74 22.24
C ILE A 58 -11.68 6.83 21.64
N GLU A 59 -12.93 7.17 21.91
CA GLU A 59 -14.05 6.82 21.05
C GLU A 59 -14.35 8.02 20.16
N MET A 60 -14.57 7.79 18.86
CA MET A 60 -14.81 8.83 17.87
C MET A 60 -15.94 8.43 16.91
N ALA A 61 -16.80 9.39 16.58
CA ALA A 61 -17.74 9.27 15.48
C ALA A 61 -17.68 10.55 14.63
N GLN A 62 -17.65 10.38 13.31
CA GLN A 62 -17.55 11.46 12.33
C GLN A 62 -18.86 11.60 11.57
N TYR A 63 -19.36 12.84 11.44
CA TYR A 63 -20.63 13.13 10.76
C TYR A 63 -20.48 14.26 9.76
N PHE A 64 -21.20 14.11 8.64
CA PHE A 64 -21.44 15.19 7.69
C PHE A 64 -22.94 15.31 7.40
N ASN A 65 -23.52 16.48 7.57
CA ASN A 65 -24.98 16.73 7.39
C ASN A 65 -25.85 15.65 8.08
N ASP A 66 -25.58 15.32 9.33
CA ASP A 66 -26.24 14.28 10.13
C ASP A 66 -26.03 12.83 9.65
N SER A 67 -25.32 12.60 8.55
CA SER A 67 -24.92 11.28 8.09
C SER A 67 -23.65 10.82 8.80
N LEU A 68 -23.66 9.63 9.37
CA LEU A 68 -22.48 8.99 9.97
C LEU A 68 -21.52 8.57 8.88
N LEU A 69 -20.29 9.09 8.91
CA LEU A 69 -19.22 8.72 7.97
C LEU A 69 -18.32 7.63 8.55
N PHE A 70 -18.00 7.74 9.84
CA PHE A 70 -17.11 6.82 10.54
C PHE A 70 -17.49 6.73 12.02
N SER A 71 -17.27 5.57 12.64
CA SER A 71 -17.45 5.40 14.09
C SER A 71 -16.55 4.29 14.62
N THR A 72 -15.95 4.50 15.79
CA THR A 72 -15.29 3.46 16.56
C THR A 72 -16.24 2.67 17.46
N ALA A 73 -17.55 2.98 17.44
CA ALA A 73 -18.53 2.34 18.33
C ALA A 73 -18.77 0.85 18.02
N ASP A 74 -18.59 0.46 16.75
CA ASP A 74 -18.73 -0.91 16.28
C ASP A 74 -17.41 -1.70 16.38
N ASP A 75 -16.30 -1.00 16.64
CA ASP A 75 -14.95 -1.52 16.82
C ASP A 75 -14.42 -1.20 18.23
N LYS A 76 -13.14 -1.48 18.45
CA LYS A 76 -12.47 -1.10 19.72
C LYS A 76 -12.14 0.40 19.72
N PRO A 77 -12.07 1.05 20.91
CA PRO A 77 -11.52 2.39 21.02
C PRO A 77 -10.19 2.52 20.29
N MET A 78 -9.94 3.66 19.67
CA MET A 78 -8.75 3.95 18.90
C MET A 78 -7.70 4.61 19.78
N SER A 79 -6.43 4.18 19.66
CA SER A 79 -5.29 4.84 20.28
C SER A 79 -4.47 5.56 19.21
N LEU A 80 -4.03 6.77 19.53
CA LEU A 80 -3.14 7.56 18.66
C LEU A 80 -2.20 8.43 19.50
N VAL A 81 -1.00 8.65 19.00
CA VAL A 81 -0.03 9.59 19.57
C VAL A 81 -0.35 10.99 19.03
N LEU A 82 -0.48 11.98 19.92
CA LEU A 82 -0.77 13.35 19.53
C LEU A 82 0.49 14.01 18.95
N THR A 83 0.42 14.35 17.67
CA THR A 83 1.41 15.16 16.95
C THR A 83 0.97 16.61 16.87
N GLU A 84 1.80 17.50 16.29
CA GLU A 84 1.37 18.84 15.97
C GLU A 84 0.12 18.81 15.07
N PRO A 85 -0.87 19.73 15.31
CA PRO A 85 -2.04 19.82 14.46
C PRO A 85 -1.67 20.11 12.99
N ASP A 86 -2.28 19.39 12.04
CA ASP A 86 -2.03 19.62 10.61
C ASP A 86 -2.57 20.98 10.15
N PHE A 87 -3.65 21.45 10.79
CA PHE A 87 -4.22 22.77 10.59
C PHE A 87 -4.96 23.23 11.85
N LYS A 88 -5.15 24.53 11.97
CA LYS A 88 -5.81 25.13 13.13
C LYS A 88 -7.26 24.66 13.28
N GLY A 89 -7.60 24.10 14.43
CA GLY A 89 -8.93 23.60 14.76
C GLY A 89 -9.20 22.17 14.32
N ASP A 90 -8.16 21.37 14.07
CA ASP A 90 -8.29 19.95 13.79
C ASP A 90 -8.65 19.12 15.03
N VAL A 91 -8.69 17.79 14.88
CA VAL A 91 -9.05 16.86 15.96
C VAL A 91 -8.03 16.89 17.10
N VAL A 92 -6.74 17.08 16.80
CA VAL A 92 -5.69 17.19 17.83
C VAL A 92 -5.91 18.41 18.69
N ASP A 93 -6.19 19.57 18.08
CA ASP A 93 -6.55 20.80 18.81
C ASP A 93 -7.73 20.58 19.77
N GLY A 94 -8.74 19.80 19.33
CA GLY A 94 -9.88 19.44 20.16
C GLY A 94 -9.49 18.57 21.35
N LEU A 95 -8.71 17.52 21.10
CA LEU A 95 -8.26 16.57 22.13
C LEU A 95 -7.39 17.25 23.20
N LEU A 96 -6.50 18.18 22.80
CA LEU A 96 -5.66 18.96 23.73
C LEU A 96 -6.45 19.82 24.70
N MET A 97 -7.75 20.08 24.44
CA MET A 97 -8.64 20.84 25.31
C MET A 97 -9.55 19.98 26.19
N MET A 98 -9.45 18.65 26.07
CA MET A 98 -10.27 17.69 26.83
C MET A 98 -9.52 17.16 28.05
N HIS A 99 -10.28 16.74 29.06
CA HIS A 99 -9.79 15.97 30.18
C HIS A 99 -10.24 14.50 30.04
N VAL A 100 -9.51 13.59 30.64
CA VAL A 100 -9.92 12.18 30.66
C VAL A 100 -11.35 12.02 31.18
N GLY A 101 -12.18 11.32 30.42
CA GLY A 101 -13.61 11.13 30.68
C GLY A 101 -14.52 12.19 30.06
N ASP A 102 -13.98 13.25 29.47
CA ASP A 102 -14.78 14.25 28.74
C ASP A 102 -15.35 13.64 27.46
N SER A 103 -16.57 14.12 27.12
CA SER A 103 -17.19 13.90 25.81
C SER A 103 -17.58 15.23 25.20
N ALA A 104 -17.21 15.43 23.94
CA ALA A 104 -17.42 16.70 23.25
C ALA A 104 -17.69 16.46 21.76
N ARG A 105 -18.42 17.40 21.14
CA ARG A 105 -18.46 17.53 19.67
C ARG A 105 -17.53 18.64 19.25
N LEU A 106 -16.65 18.30 18.34
CA LEU A 106 -15.74 19.21 17.68
C LEU A 106 -16.26 19.50 16.27
N LEU A 107 -16.10 20.74 15.83
CA LEU A 107 -16.39 21.18 14.48
C LEU A 107 -15.07 21.43 13.75
N VAL A 108 -14.87 20.75 12.63
CA VAL A 108 -13.68 20.83 11.78
C VAL A 108 -14.09 21.29 10.38
N PRO A 109 -13.41 22.27 9.76
CA PRO A 109 -13.71 22.65 8.38
C PRO A 109 -13.51 21.50 7.40
N ALA A 110 -14.53 21.17 6.61
CA ALA A 110 -14.45 20.08 5.62
C ALA A 110 -13.38 20.36 4.56
N ASP A 111 -13.26 21.61 4.11
CA ASP A 111 -12.22 22.00 3.15
C ASP A 111 -10.82 21.59 3.63
N SER A 112 -10.49 21.84 4.92
CA SER A 112 -9.19 21.49 5.50
C SER A 112 -8.99 19.96 5.59
N VAL A 113 -10.03 19.23 5.97
CA VAL A 113 -9.96 17.75 6.03
C VAL A 113 -9.70 17.18 4.64
N LEU A 114 -10.45 17.60 3.63
CA LEU A 114 -10.36 17.06 2.29
C LEU A 114 -9.05 17.45 1.60
N THR A 115 -8.61 18.71 1.72
CA THR A 115 -7.40 19.18 1.02
C THR A 115 -6.10 18.84 1.74
N ILE A 116 -6.08 18.91 3.08
CA ILE A 116 -4.84 18.71 3.85
C ILE A 116 -4.67 17.24 4.26
N LEU A 117 -5.69 16.61 4.87
CA LEU A 117 -5.57 15.23 5.35
C LEU A 117 -5.76 14.21 4.22
N LEU A 118 -6.74 14.41 3.32
CA LEU A 118 -7.02 13.48 2.21
C LEU A 118 -6.33 13.86 0.90
N GLN A 119 -5.60 14.98 0.85
CA GLN A 119 -4.82 15.46 -0.29
C GLN A 119 -5.62 15.57 -1.60
N MET A 120 -6.92 15.89 -1.49
CA MET A 120 -7.76 16.09 -2.67
C MET A 120 -7.40 17.40 -3.36
N GLU A 121 -7.27 17.39 -4.69
CA GLU A 121 -6.97 18.58 -5.49
C GLU A 121 -8.16 19.55 -5.52
N GLU A 122 -9.38 19.03 -5.52
CA GLU A 122 -10.62 19.83 -5.53
C GLU A 122 -11.57 19.34 -4.43
N VAL A 123 -12.22 20.30 -3.76
CA VAL A 123 -13.25 20.04 -2.75
C VAL A 123 -14.59 19.92 -3.46
N PRO A 124 -15.33 18.81 -3.33
CA PRO A 124 -16.66 18.67 -3.91
C PRO A 124 -17.61 19.76 -3.39
N GLU A 125 -18.46 20.30 -4.27
CA GLU A 125 -19.35 21.44 -3.97
C GLU A 125 -20.20 21.24 -2.69
N GLU A 126 -20.57 20.02 -2.41
CA GLU A 126 -21.36 19.66 -1.22
C GLU A 126 -20.63 19.91 0.10
N TYR A 127 -19.27 19.91 0.12
CA TYR A 127 -18.43 20.13 1.31
C TYR A 127 -17.93 21.55 1.46
N VAL A 128 -17.92 22.35 0.39
CA VAL A 128 -17.35 23.69 0.39
C VAL A 128 -17.94 24.56 1.50
N GLY A 129 -17.09 25.07 2.39
CA GLY A 129 -17.43 25.95 3.50
C GLY A 129 -18.31 25.31 4.58
N LYS A 130 -18.49 23.99 4.57
CA LYS A 130 -19.26 23.26 5.58
C LYS A 130 -18.36 22.59 6.61
N PRO A 131 -18.85 22.34 7.82
CA PRO A 131 -18.12 21.59 8.83
C PRO A 131 -18.36 20.08 8.73
N ILE A 132 -17.34 19.32 9.10
CA ILE A 132 -17.45 17.93 9.55
C ILE A 132 -17.49 17.96 11.08
N PHE A 133 -18.36 17.17 11.69
CA PHE A 133 -18.50 17.07 13.13
C PHE A 133 -17.86 15.79 13.63
N TYR A 134 -17.07 15.90 14.70
CA TYR A 134 -16.46 14.78 15.39
C TYR A 134 -17.03 14.69 16.80
N ASP A 135 -17.76 13.62 17.12
CA ASP A 135 -18.09 13.28 18.50
C ASP A 135 -16.91 12.52 19.09
N LEU A 136 -16.31 13.09 20.12
CA LEU A 136 -15.10 12.60 20.76
C LEU A 136 -15.39 12.26 22.21
N LYS A 137 -14.82 11.13 22.69
CA LYS A 137 -14.74 10.81 24.11
C LYS A 137 -13.31 10.40 24.42
N LEU A 138 -12.66 11.16 25.29
CA LEU A 138 -11.30 10.87 25.75
C LEU A 138 -11.35 9.84 26.88
N ILE A 139 -10.84 8.64 26.62
CA ILE A 139 -10.90 7.51 27.57
C ILE A 139 -9.70 7.53 28.50
N SER A 140 -8.49 7.62 27.93
CA SER A 140 -7.23 7.64 28.68
C SER A 140 -6.17 8.45 27.98
N VAL A 141 -5.18 8.85 28.77
CA VAL A 141 -3.95 9.50 28.32
C VAL A 141 -2.78 8.72 28.89
N LYS A 142 -1.85 8.35 28.04
CA LYS A 142 -0.56 7.76 28.42
C LYS A 142 0.53 8.76 28.11
N PRO A 143 1.24 9.28 29.13
CA PRO A 143 2.28 10.29 28.92
C PRO A 143 3.40 9.82 28.00
N SER A 144 3.98 10.73 27.24
CA SER A 144 5.11 10.44 26.33
C SER A 144 6.30 9.85 27.05
N GLU A 145 6.58 10.29 28.28
CA GLU A 145 7.69 9.73 29.08
C GLU A 145 7.45 8.24 29.42
N GLU A 146 6.19 7.81 29.61
CA GLU A 146 5.83 6.41 29.84
C GLU A 146 6.00 5.59 28.57
N LEU A 147 5.58 6.14 27.43
CA LEU A 147 5.77 5.52 26.11
C LEU A 147 7.26 5.33 25.79
N GLU A 148 8.06 6.36 26.00
CA GLU A 148 9.51 6.29 25.81
C GLU A 148 10.15 5.25 26.73
N ALA A 149 9.75 5.21 28.01
CA ALA A 149 10.26 4.23 28.96
C ALA A 149 9.90 2.79 28.58
N GLU A 150 8.66 2.54 28.11
CA GLU A 150 8.24 1.24 27.62
C GLU A 150 9.00 0.86 26.35
N HIS A 151 9.15 1.80 25.42
CA HIS A 151 9.93 1.58 24.19
C HIS A 151 11.37 1.22 24.51
N MET A 152 12.03 1.96 25.39
CA MET A 152 13.39 1.66 25.82
C MET A 152 13.51 0.31 26.52
N ALA A 153 12.52 -0.05 27.37
CA ALA A 153 12.50 -1.34 28.01
C ALA A 153 12.31 -2.51 27.03
N LEU A 154 11.50 -2.30 25.98
CA LEU A 154 11.33 -3.25 24.88
C LEU A 154 12.66 -3.43 24.12
N LEU A 155 13.32 -2.34 23.72
CA LEU A 155 14.61 -2.39 23.03
C LEU A 155 15.66 -3.13 23.86
N ASP A 156 15.74 -2.85 25.17
CA ASP A 156 16.64 -3.55 26.10
C ASP A 156 16.32 -5.04 26.22
N SER A 157 15.06 -5.44 26.13
CA SER A 157 14.65 -6.85 26.13
C SER A 157 15.09 -7.55 24.84
N LEU A 158 14.78 -6.95 23.69
CA LEU A 158 15.13 -7.49 22.38
C LEU A 158 16.65 -7.63 22.22
N LYS A 159 17.41 -6.65 22.67
CA LYS A 159 18.88 -6.70 22.66
C LYS A 159 19.42 -7.87 23.49
N ARG A 160 18.87 -8.09 24.69
CA ARG A 160 19.26 -9.23 25.53
C ARG A 160 18.87 -10.57 24.91
N GLU A 161 17.76 -10.63 24.21
CA GLU A 161 17.32 -11.83 23.48
C GLU A 161 18.30 -12.13 22.33
N GLU A 162 18.73 -11.13 21.58
CA GLU A 162 19.77 -11.28 20.55
C GLU A 162 21.10 -11.78 21.14
N GLU A 163 21.60 -11.14 22.22
CA GLU A 163 22.82 -11.56 22.88
C GLU A 163 22.75 -13.01 23.38
N ALA A 164 21.62 -13.41 23.95
CA ALA A 164 21.38 -14.79 24.38
C ALA A 164 21.32 -15.79 23.22
N TYR A 165 20.84 -15.39 22.05
CA TYR A 165 20.83 -16.18 20.84
C TYR A 165 22.22 -16.33 20.21
N LEU A 166 23.00 -15.26 20.16
CA LEU A 166 24.33 -15.24 19.53
C LEU A 166 25.40 -15.90 20.39
N MET A 167 25.34 -15.80 21.73
CA MET A 167 26.34 -16.33 22.64
C MET A 167 26.69 -17.81 22.39
N PRO A 168 25.74 -18.76 22.35
CA PRO A 168 26.07 -20.16 22.09
C PRO A 168 26.60 -20.41 20.68
N LEU A 169 26.29 -19.56 19.71
CA LEU A 169 26.81 -19.65 18.36
C LEU A 169 28.27 -19.19 18.28
N HIS A 170 28.65 -18.20 19.08
CA HIS A 170 30.02 -17.74 19.20
C HIS A 170 30.91 -18.74 19.91
N ASP A 171 30.37 -19.47 20.89
CA ASP A 171 31.10 -20.47 21.69
C ASP A 171 31.24 -21.82 20.96
N ASP A 172 30.47 -22.06 19.89
CA ASP A 172 30.54 -23.30 19.13
C ASP A 172 31.79 -23.32 18.23
N ALA A 173 32.71 -24.22 18.52
CA ALA A 173 33.97 -24.38 17.79
C ALA A 173 33.77 -24.81 16.30
N ASN A 174 32.58 -25.24 15.90
CA ASN A 174 32.26 -25.55 14.51
C ASN A 174 31.91 -24.29 13.71
N ASN A 175 31.52 -23.22 14.36
CA ASN A 175 31.24 -21.94 13.73
C ASN A 175 32.52 -21.12 13.55
N LYS A 176 32.52 -20.26 12.54
CA LYS A 176 33.61 -19.35 12.26
C LYS A 176 33.09 -17.92 12.34
N LEU A 177 33.69 -17.10 13.22
CA LEU A 177 33.41 -15.68 13.31
C LEU A 177 34.32 -14.89 12.38
N THR A 178 33.75 -13.88 11.72
CA THR A 178 34.53 -12.86 11.02
C THR A 178 34.91 -11.74 11.98
N GLU A 179 35.81 -10.84 11.56
CA GLU A 179 36.21 -9.66 12.37
C GLU A 179 35.03 -8.71 12.61
N SER A 180 34.05 -8.65 11.72
CA SER A 180 32.83 -7.86 11.85
C SER A 180 31.81 -8.44 12.84
N GLY A 181 31.90 -9.76 13.12
CA GLY A 181 30.97 -10.48 13.98
C GLY A 181 29.98 -11.39 13.24
N LEU A 182 30.10 -11.53 11.93
CA LEU A 182 29.28 -12.47 11.15
C LEU A 182 29.59 -13.92 11.58
N VAL A 183 28.55 -14.72 11.83
CA VAL A 183 28.70 -16.12 12.27
C VAL A 183 28.50 -17.06 11.09
N ILE A 184 29.57 -17.69 10.64
CA ILE A 184 29.52 -18.67 9.54
C ILE A 184 29.35 -20.05 10.14
N MET A 185 28.19 -20.68 9.87
CA MET A 185 27.88 -22.05 10.32
C MET A 185 28.37 -23.08 9.32
N GLU A 186 28.18 -22.83 8.03
CA GLU A 186 28.59 -23.71 6.95
C GLU A 186 29.06 -22.88 5.75
N LEU A 187 30.16 -23.27 5.12
CA LEU A 187 30.65 -22.69 3.87
C LEU A 187 31.18 -23.81 2.98
N SER A 188 30.70 -23.89 1.76
CA SER A 188 31.11 -24.86 0.77
C SER A 188 31.39 -24.21 -0.58
N GLY A 189 32.09 -24.92 -1.42
CA GLY A 189 32.47 -24.49 -2.77
C GLY A 189 33.95 -24.24 -2.93
N LYS A 190 34.43 -24.20 -4.19
CA LYS A 190 35.82 -24.00 -4.58
C LYS A 190 36.00 -23.07 -5.78
N GLY A 191 34.91 -22.40 -6.22
CA GLY A 191 34.94 -21.43 -7.31
C GLY A 191 35.65 -20.15 -6.95
N LYS A 192 35.63 -19.18 -7.84
CA LYS A 192 36.10 -17.81 -7.55
C LYS A 192 35.12 -17.11 -6.64
N THR A 193 35.62 -16.24 -5.78
CA THR A 193 34.80 -15.31 -4.99
C THR A 193 34.71 -13.98 -5.72
N ALA A 194 33.64 -13.22 -5.43
CA ALA A 194 33.44 -11.90 -5.99
C ALA A 194 34.49 -10.91 -5.54
N GLN A 195 34.93 -10.05 -6.44
CA GLN A 195 35.73 -8.87 -6.16
C GLN A 195 34.85 -7.63 -6.23
N MET A 196 35.18 -6.56 -5.52
CA MET A 196 34.44 -5.31 -5.56
C MET A 196 34.24 -4.85 -7.00
N GLY A 197 32.97 -4.64 -7.39
CA GLY A 197 32.59 -4.26 -8.74
C GLY A 197 32.25 -5.42 -9.70
N ASP A 198 32.50 -6.68 -9.31
CA ASP A 198 31.98 -7.85 -10.03
C ASP A 198 30.45 -7.90 -9.92
N TYR A 199 29.80 -8.58 -10.84
CA TYR A 199 28.39 -8.90 -10.81
C TYR A 199 28.19 -10.30 -10.25
N VAL A 200 27.23 -10.44 -9.34
CA VAL A 200 26.89 -11.70 -8.68
C VAL A 200 25.45 -12.09 -8.96
N ASN A 201 25.23 -13.38 -9.14
CA ASN A 201 23.89 -13.96 -9.25
C ASN A 201 23.78 -15.05 -8.19
N PHE A 202 22.80 -14.93 -7.29
CA PHE A 202 22.66 -15.84 -6.15
C PHE A 202 21.21 -16.03 -5.73
N ASP A 203 20.95 -17.20 -5.15
CA ASP A 203 19.74 -17.48 -4.40
C ASP A 203 19.98 -17.30 -2.92
N PHE A 204 18.96 -16.87 -2.18
CA PHE A 204 19.04 -16.69 -0.75
C PHE A 204 17.73 -17.00 -0.03
N THR A 205 17.84 -17.28 1.26
CA THR A 205 16.72 -17.33 2.20
C THR A 205 17.11 -16.51 3.43
N VAL A 206 16.19 -15.70 3.93
CA VAL A 206 16.31 -14.98 5.21
C VAL A 206 15.24 -15.50 6.14
N CYS A 207 15.66 -15.91 7.33
CA CYS A 207 14.77 -16.34 8.41
C CYS A 207 15.06 -15.56 9.69
N THR A 208 14.08 -15.45 10.57
CA THR A 208 14.29 -15.01 11.96
C THR A 208 15.06 -16.09 12.74
N ALA A 209 15.52 -15.73 13.94
CA ALA A 209 16.12 -16.68 14.89
C ALA A 209 15.17 -17.82 15.29
N GLN A 210 13.86 -17.60 15.22
CA GLN A 210 12.82 -18.60 15.49
C GLN A 210 12.56 -19.54 14.32
N GLY A 211 13.09 -19.21 13.13
CA GLY A 211 12.99 -20.03 11.91
C GLY A 211 11.87 -19.59 10.96
N ASP A 212 11.20 -18.49 11.24
CA ASP A 212 10.20 -17.94 10.32
C ASP A 212 10.88 -17.34 9.10
N THR A 213 10.44 -17.74 7.90
CA THR A 213 11.01 -17.25 6.65
C THR A 213 10.43 -15.87 6.31
N ILE A 214 11.33 -14.89 6.19
CA ILE A 214 10.99 -13.50 5.82
C ILE A 214 11.10 -13.33 4.31
N MET A 215 12.19 -13.81 3.71
CA MET A 215 12.47 -13.70 2.28
C MET A 215 13.02 -15.01 1.72
N ASN A 216 12.69 -15.34 0.47
CA ASN A 216 13.21 -16.49 -0.22
C ASN A 216 13.20 -16.30 -1.74
N SER A 217 14.34 -16.45 -2.41
CA SER A 217 14.45 -16.42 -3.86
C SER A 217 14.52 -17.81 -4.50
N PHE A 218 14.74 -18.87 -3.72
CA PHE A 218 14.80 -20.23 -4.27
C PHE A 218 13.47 -20.64 -4.93
N GLY A 219 13.56 -21.02 -6.19
CA GLY A 219 12.38 -21.44 -6.97
C GLY A 219 11.55 -20.30 -7.56
N VAL A 220 12.02 -19.07 -7.41
CA VAL A 220 11.44 -17.88 -8.04
C VAL A 220 12.46 -17.30 -9.02
N GLU A 221 13.14 -16.23 -8.69
CA GLU A 221 14.17 -15.60 -9.50
C GLU A 221 15.36 -15.27 -8.61
N PRO A 222 16.61 -15.67 -9.01
CA PRO A 222 17.81 -15.32 -8.26
C PRO A 222 18.07 -13.81 -8.32
N VAL A 223 18.70 -13.28 -7.28
CA VAL A 223 19.14 -11.90 -7.25
C VAL A 223 20.37 -11.73 -8.13
N GLU A 224 20.36 -10.68 -8.94
CA GLU A 224 21.49 -10.25 -9.74
C GLU A 224 21.83 -8.81 -9.43
N MET A 225 23.05 -8.55 -8.96
CA MET A 225 23.49 -7.23 -8.54
C MET A 225 25.00 -7.05 -8.68
N GLN A 226 25.48 -5.81 -8.59
CA GLN A 226 26.91 -5.54 -8.52
C GLN A 226 27.42 -5.71 -7.08
N TYR A 227 28.44 -6.54 -6.86
CA TYR A 227 29.06 -6.71 -5.56
C TYR A 227 29.72 -5.43 -5.08
N GLY A 228 29.31 -4.97 -3.90
CA GLY A 228 29.65 -3.68 -3.31
C GLY A 228 28.46 -2.73 -3.19
N GLU A 229 27.36 -3.02 -3.87
CA GLU A 229 26.07 -2.41 -3.55
C GLU A 229 25.52 -3.04 -2.26
N GLU A 230 24.85 -2.24 -1.46
CA GLU A 230 24.26 -2.72 -0.21
C GLU A 230 23.05 -3.64 -0.47
N PHE A 231 23.04 -4.79 0.21
CA PHE A 231 21.93 -5.72 0.17
C PHE A 231 21.65 -6.25 1.59
N ILE A 232 20.54 -5.87 2.17
CA ILE A 232 20.12 -6.29 3.54
C ILE A 232 21.16 -5.93 4.63
N GLY A 233 22.03 -4.95 4.39
CA GLY A 233 23.06 -4.52 5.32
C GLY A 233 24.47 -5.04 5.03
N GLU A 234 25.44 -4.51 5.79
CA GLU A 234 26.88 -4.75 5.57
C GLU A 234 27.27 -6.21 5.75
N GLY A 235 26.66 -6.91 6.71
CA GLY A 235 26.98 -8.32 6.98
C GLY A 235 26.59 -9.25 5.84
N VAL A 236 25.50 -8.97 5.13
CA VAL A 236 25.11 -9.77 3.96
C VAL A 236 26.00 -9.44 2.78
N THR A 237 26.39 -8.19 2.60
CA THR A 237 27.37 -7.79 1.58
C THR A 237 28.71 -8.47 1.81
N GLU A 238 29.19 -8.54 3.05
CA GLU A 238 30.40 -9.31 3.42
C GLU A 238 30.25 -10.80 3.05
N ALA A 239 29.14 -11.43 3.43
CA ALA A 239 28.86 -12.82 3.15
C ALA A 239 28.86 -13.14 1.65
N ILE A 240 28.27 -12.27 0.81
CA ILE A 240 28.26 -12.40 -0.64
C ILE A 240 29.69 -12.50 -1.18
N GLY A 241 30.61 -11.66 -0.70
CA GLY A 241 32.02 -11.69 -1.10
C GLY A 241 32.78 -12.95 -0.68
N MET A 242 32.28 -13.70 0.32
CA MET A 242 32.93 -14.89 0.84
C MET A 242 32.49 -16.18 0.15
N VAL A 243 31.29 -16.22 -0.46
CA VAL A 243 30.76 -17.43 -1.08
C VAL A 243 31.33 -17.59 -2.48
N PRO A 244 32.05 -18.70 -2.75
CA PRO A 244 32.58 -18.95 -4.07
C PRO A 244 31.48 -19.34 -5.08
N GLU A 245 31.71 -19.07 -6.35
CA GLU A 245 30.81 -19.50 -7.43
C GLU A 245 30.50 -21.02 -7.34
N GLY A 246 29.22 -21.36 -7.42
CA GLY A 246 28.69 -22.72 -7.23
C GLY A 246 28.66 -23.16 -5.75
N GLY A 247 29.12 -22.33 -4.83
CA GLY A 247 29.14 -22.60 -3.40
C GLY A 247 27.86 -22.20 -2.66
N THR A 248 27.77 -22.65 -1.41
CA THR A 248 26.69 -22.30 -0.48
C THR A 248 27.24 -21.87 0.85
N MET A 249 26.56 -20.98 1.54
CA MET A 249 26.88 -20.56 2.88
C MET A 249 25.60 -20.52 3.72
N ARG A 250 25.70 -21.00 4.96
CA ARG A 250 24.72 -20.79 6.02
C ARG A 250 25.36 -19.98 7.12
N PHE A 251 24.73 -18.89 7.50
CA PHE A 251 25.32 -17.92 8.41
C PHE A 251 24.26 -17.18 9.19
N VAL A 252 24.70 -16.54 10.28
CA VAL A 252 23.86 -15.63 11.07
C VAL A 252 24.47 -14.23 10.99
N VAL A 253 23.62 -13.28 10.66
CA VAL A 253 23.96 -11.85 10.63
C VAL A 253 23.44 -11.24 11.92
N PRO A 254 24.31 -10.78 12.84
CA PRO A 254 23.88 -9.98 13.98
C PRO A 254 23.13 -8.72 13.52
N SER A 255 22.18 -8.26 14.31
CA SER A 255 21.38 -7.08 13.95
C SER A 255 22.24 -5.87 13.61
N SER A 256 23.32 -5.66 14.32
CA SER A 256 24.29 -4.57 14.09
C SER A 256 24.93 -4.56 12.69
N LEU A 257 24.85 -5.64 11.96
CA LEU A 257 25.33 -5.79 10.58
C LEU A 257 24.16 -5.82 9.56
N ALA A 258 22.94 -5.56 10.02
CA ALA A 258 21.71 -5.54 9.22
C ALA A 258 20.85 -4.32 9.60
N PHE A 259 19.80 -4.51 10.41
CA PHE A 259 18.80 -3.48 10.71
C PHE A 259 18.92 -2.85 12.10
N ASP A 260 19.87 -3.31 12.92
CA ASP A 260 20.25 -2.82 14.25
C ASP A 260 19.02 -2.54 15.16
N SER A 261 19.03 -1.39 15.81
CA SER A 261 17.99 -0.92 16.73
C SER A 261 16.74 -0.36 16.05
N VAL A 262 16.74 -0.27 14.73
CA VAL A 262 15.62 0.27 13.94
C VAL A 262 14.67 -0.83 13.50
N GLY A 263 15.19 -2.02 13.16
CA GLY A 263 14.41 -3.06 12.51
C GLY A 263 14.06 -2.71 11.05
N TYR A 264 13.06 -3.40 10.48
CA TYR A 264 12.60 -3.12 9.12
C TYR A 264 11.08 -3.31 9.04
N GLU A 265 10.36 -2.20 8.89
CA GLU A 265 8.89 -2.17 8.87
C GLU A 265 8.29 -2.98 10.04
N GLU A 266 7.18 -3.69 9.81
CA GLU A 266 6.56 -4.59 10.80
C GLU A 266 7.13 -6.02 10.75
N PHE A 267 8.03 -6.31 9.80
CA PHE A 267 8.50 -7.66 9.51
C PHE A 267 9.74 -8.05 10.33
N ILE A 268 10.63 -7.12 10.64
CA ILE A 268 11.86 -7.37 11.38
C ILE A 268 11.93 -6.41 12.56
N LEU A 269 11.76 -6.95 13.77
CA LEU A 269 11.87 -6.16 14.99
C LEU A 269 13.32 -5.65 15.21
N PRO A 270 13.50 -4.55 15.95
CA PRO A 270 14.82 -4.13 16.41
C PRO A 270 15.62 -5.29 17.04
N TYR A 271 16.92 -5.25 16.88
CA TYR A 271 17.83 -6.27 17.42
C TYR A 271 17.52 -7.73 17.01
N THR A 272 16.91 -7.93 15.83
CA THR A 272 16.65 -9.25 15.30
C THR A 272 17.83 -9.75 14.49
N PRO A 273 18.55 -10.82 14.92
CA PRO A 273 19.58 -11.45 14.11
C PRO A 273 18.93 -12.24 12.97
N LEU A 274 19.54 -12.21 11.79
CA LEU A 274 19.03 -12.91 10.59
C LEU A 274 19.78 -14.22 10.37
N VAL A 275 19.03 -15.29 10.23
CA VAL A 275 19.58 -16.60 9.83
C VAL A 275 19.43 -16.72 8.34
N MET A 276 20.56 -16.83 7.63
CA MET A 276 20.57 -16.80 6.17
C MET A 276 21.19 -18.05 5.56
N ARG A 277 20.69 -18.39 4.40
CA ARG A 277 21.32 -19.31 3.47
C ARG A 277 21.51 -18.60 2.13
N LEU A 278 22.71 -18.65 1.59
CA LEU A 278 23.07 -18.09 0.30
C LEU A 278 23.67 -19.19 -0.58
N LYS A 279 23.28 -19.21 -1.86
CA LYS A 279 23.87 -20.04 -2.89
C LYS A 279 24.34 -19.15 -4.03
N MET A 280 25.65 -19.06 -4.23
CA MET A 280 26.23 -18.29 -5.32
C MET A 280 26.11 -19.09 -6.62
N ASN A 281 25.35 -18.58 -7.57
CA ASN A 281 25.18 -19.20 -8.87
C ASN A 281 26.27 -18.79 -9.85
N LYS A 282 26.56 -17.48 -9.93
CA LYS A 282 27.59 -16.93 -10.83
C LYS A 282 28.32 -15.76 -10.20
N VAL A 283 29.58 -15.60 -10.57
CA VAL A 283 30.39 -14.41 -10.33
C VAL A 283 30.99 -13.97 -11.66
N MET A 284 30.71 -12.76 -12.11
CA MET A 284 31.09 -12.25 -13.42
C MET A 284 31.80 -10.90 -13.26
N ASP A 285 32.94 -10.72 -13.96
CA ASP A 285 33.45 -9.37 -14.17
C ASP A 285 32.48 -8.57 -15.08
N LYS A 286 32.66 -7.27 -15.11
CA LYS A 286 31.79 -6.35 -15.86
C LYS A 286 31.67 -6.73 -17.34
N GLU A 287 32.77 -7.08 -17.98
CA GLU A 287 32.76 -7.42 -19.42
C GLU A 287 31.97 -8.71 -19.68
N THR A 288 32.15 -9.71 -18.83
CA THR A 288 31.42 -10.98 -18.89
C THR A 288 29.94 -10.77 -18.62
N TYR A 289 29.61 -9.91 -17.64
CA TYR A 289 28.22 -9.56 -17.31
C TYR A 289 27.50 -8.87 -18.48
N GLU A 290 28.12 -7.87 -19.09
CA GLU A 290 27.54 -7.16 -20.23
C GLU A 290 27.27 -8.11 -21.41
N LYS A 291 28.18 -9.03 -21.67
CA LYS A 291 27.97 -10.08 -22.70
C LYS A 291 26.84 -11.03 -22.33
N HIS A 292 26.78 -11.43 -21.07
CA HIS A 292 25.71 -12.32 -20.58
C HIS A 292 24.34 -11.64 -20.70
N LYS A 293 24.24 -10.39 -20.24
CA LYS A 293 23.01 -9.58 -20.30
C LYS A 293 22.55 -9.39 -21.75
N ALA A 294 23.45 -9.00 -22.64
CA ALA A 294 23.12 -8.86 -24.07
C ALA A 294 22.66 -10.19 -24.72
N ALA A 295 23.23 -11.32 -24.28
CA ALA A 295 22.80 -12.62 -24.78
C ALA A 295 21.42 -13.04 -24.25
N GLU A 296 21.11 -12.77 -22.99
CA GLU A 296 19.78 -13.03 -22.43
C GLU A 296 18.72 -12.10 -23.04
N GLU A 297 19.01 -10.81 -23.22
CA GLU A 297 18.13 -9.86 -23.91
C GLU A 297 17.84 -10.30 -25.36
N ALA A 298 18.87 -10.74 -26.08
CA ALA A 298 18.71 -11.27 -27.44
C ALA A 298 17.86 -12.53 -27.47
N LYS A 299 18.03 -13.44 -26.48
CA LYS A 299 17.25 -14.65 -26.36
C LYS A 299 15.78 -14.35 -26.02
N GLN A 300 15.52 -13.42 -25.11
CA GLN A 300 14.17 -12.99 -24.79
C GLN A 300 13.48 -12.33 -25.99
N ALA A 301 14.20 -11.47 -26.73
CA ALA A 301 13.71 -10.85 -27.95
C ALA A 301 13.38 -11.90 -29.02
N ALA A 302 14.24 -12.89 -29.21
CA ALA A 302 14.01 -13.98 -30.16
C ALA A 302 12.81 -14.86 -29.76
N GLU A 303 12.66 -15.14 -28.48
CA GLU A 303 11.50 -15.91 -27.98
C GLU A 303 10.20 -15.11 -28.12
N LYS A 304 10.22 -13.83 -27.79
CA LYS A 304 9.09 -12.91 -28.01
C LYS A 304 8.65 -12.91 -29.48
N GLU A 305 9.60 -12.77 -30.40
CA GLU A 305 9.32 -12.80 -31.83
C GLU A 305 8.79 -14.18 -32.28
N ARG A 306 9.36 -15.26 -31.75
CA ARG A 306 8.87 -16.63 -32.02
C ARG A 306 7.41 -16.82 -31.59
N LEU A 307 7.04 -16.31 -30.40
CA LEU A 307 5.68 -16.39 -29.88
C LEU A 307 4.71 -15.53 -30.69
N LYS A 308 5.07 -14.30 -31.08
CA LYS A 308 4.29 -13.45 -31.97
C LYS A 308 4.06 -14.09 -33.34
N ASN A 309 5.08 -14.71 -33.91
CA ASN A 309 4.96 -15.43 -35.20
C ASN A 309 4.04 -16.66 -35.06
N LYS A 310 4.11 -17.37 -33.92
CA LYS A 310 3.22 -18.49 -33.64
C LYS A 310 1.77 -18.04 -33.47
N GLU A 311 1.53 -16.92 -32.80
CA GLU A 311 0.21 -16.29 -32.71
C GLU A 311 -0.35 -15.92 -34.08
N SER A 312 0.43 -15.19 -34.88
CA SER A 312 0.05 -14.77 -36.22
C SER A 312 -0.35 -15.99 -37.10
N GLN A 313 0.43 -17.06 -37.02
CA GLN A 313 0.10 -18.31 -37.72
C GLN A 313 -1.19 -18.95 -37.18
N ALA A 314 -1.39 -18.95 -35.86
CA ALA A 314 -2.59 -19.53 -35.23
C ALA A 314 -3.86 -18.75 -35.65
N ILE A 315 -3.79 -17.41 -35.68
CA ILE A 315 -4.87 -16.56 -36.20
C ILE A 315 -5.15 -16.85 -37.68
N ALA A 316 -4.11 -16.93 -38.53
CA ALA A 316 -4.27 -17.24 -39.95
C ALA A 316 -4.90 -18.61 -40.18
N ASP A 317 -4.47 -19.63 -39.43
CA ASP A 317 -5.03 -20.98 -39.51
C ASP A 317 -6.48 -21.02 -39.02
N TYR A 318 -6.83 -20.26 -37.97
CA TYR A 318 -8.19 -20.12 -37.47
C TYR A 318 -9.10 -19.46 -38.52
N ILE A 319 -8.67 -18.36 -39.12
CA ILE A 319 -9.38 -17.66 -40.19
C ILE A 319 -9.65 -18.60 -41.36
N LYS A 320 -8.63 -19.32 -41.79
CA LYS A 320 -8.76 -20.27 -42.90
C LYS A 320 -9.71 -21.43 -42.59
N SER A 321 -9.57 -22.04 -41.40
CA SER A 321 -10.33 -23.22 -40.99
C SER A 321 -11.82 -22.92 -40.79
N ASN A 322 -12.15 -21.67 -40.39
CA ASN A 322 -13.54 -21.22 -40.18
C ASN A 322 -14.09 -20.42 -41.36
N ASN A 323 -13.39 -20.37 -42.50
CA ASN A 323 -13.77 -19.63 -43.71
C ASN A 323 -14.14 -18.17 -43.42
N ILE A 324 -13.41 -17.51 -42.54
CA ILE A 324 -13.60 -16.10 -42.16
C ILE A 324 -13.15 -15.22 -43.32
N THR A 325 -14.06 -14.34 -43.78
CA THR A 325 -13.81 -13.42 -44.92
C THR A 325 -13.81 -11.96 -44.51
N VAL A 326 -14.16 -11.64 -43.26
CA VAL A 326 -14.12 -10.27 -42.72
C VAL A 326 -12.68 -9.79 -42.62
N GLN A 327 -12.49 -8.50 -42.88
CA GLN A 327 -11.18 -7.86 -42.67
C GLN A 327 -11.07 -7.37 -41.23
N PRO A 328 -9.90 -7.32 -40.66
CA PRO A 328 -9.69 -6.73 -39.34
C PRO A 328 -9.90 -5.22 -39.39
N THR A 329 -10.16 -4.64 -38.23
CA THR A 329 -10.06 -3.19 -38.01
C THR A 329 -8.62 -2.71 -38.15
N ASP A 330 -8.41 -1.40 -38.06
CA ASP A 330 -7.05 -0.82 -38.11
C ASP A 330 -6.15 -1.28 -36.94
N SER A 331 -6.74 -1.66 -35.81
CA SER A 331 -6.06 -2.22 -34.63
C SER A 331 -5.73 -3.72 -34.78
N GLY A 332 -6.34 -4.40 -35.77
CA GLY A 332 -6.21 -5.84 -35.96
C GLY A 332 -7.34 -6.69 -35.37
N LEU A 333 -8.39 -6.08 -34.79
CA LEU A 333 -9.54 -6.78 -34.28
C LEU A 333 -10.44 -7.32 -35.38
N TYR A 334 -10.88 -8.58 -35.30
CA TYR A 334 -11.84 -9.14 -36.24
C TYR A 334 -13.22 -9.24 -35.59
N ILE A 335 -14.24 -8.62 -36.18
CA ILE A 335 -15.65 -8.77 -35.78
C ILE A 335 -16.28 -9.83 -36.68
N LEU A 336 -16.42 -11.06 -36.16
CA LEU A 336 -16.80 -12.24 -36.95
C LEU A 336 -18.30 -12.32 -37.23
N ASN A 337 -19.10 -12.15 -36.16
CA ASN A 337 -20.54 -12.14 -36.20
C ASN A 337 -21.06 -10.90 -35.50
N ARG A 338 -22.19 -10.41 -35.95
CA ARG A 338 -22.84 -9.25 -35.36
C ARG A 338 -24.35 -9.38 -35.40
N GLU A 339 -24.97 -9.18 -34.24
CA GLU A 339 -26.40 -8.93 -34.12
C GLU A 339 -26.54 -7.47 -33.69
N GLU A 340 -27.32 -6.69 -34.42
CA GLU A 340 -27.50 -5.27 -34.15
C GLU A 340 -28.39 -5.06 -32.91
N GLY A 341 -28.05 -4.04 -32.12
CA GLY A 341 -28.87 -3.54 -31.02
C GLY A 341 -29.76 -2.36 -31.44
N GLU A 342 -30.43 -1.77 -30.50
CA GLU A 342 -31.32 -0.60 -30.74
C GLU A 342 -30.81 0.61 -29.92
N GLY A 343 -30.82 1.80 -30.54
CA GLY A 343 -30.43 3.06 -29.94
C GLY A 343 -29.02 3.54 -30.35
N ASP A 344 -28.45 4.45 -29.54
CA ASP A 344 -27.14 5.01 -29.80
C ASP A 344 -26.03 4.01 -29.39
N VAL A 345 -24.90 4.06 -30.08
CA VAL A 345 -23.74 3.24 -29.74
C VAL A 345 -23.03 3.81 -28.54
N ALA A 346 -22.38 2.96 -27.74
CA ALA A 346 -21.61 3.37 -26.60
C ALA A 346 -20.46 4.31 -26.99
N GLN A 347 -20.16 5.26 -26.13
CA GLN A 347 -19.08 6.24 -26.31
C GLN A 347 -17.98 6.01 -25.27
N TRP A 348 -16.82 6.55 -25.55
CA TRP A 348 -15.74 6.60 -24.57
C TRP A 348 -16.18 7.37 -23.32
N GLY A 349 -16.05 6.75 -22.15
CA GLY A 349 -16.47 7.31 -20.86
C GLY A 349 -17.89 6.93 -20.41
N ASP A 350 -18.68 6.24 -21.25
CA ASP A 350 -19.98 5.73 -20.85
C ASP A 350 -19.83 4.57 -19.86
N GLU A 351 -20.68 4.52 -18.83
CA GLU A 351 -20.84 3.33 -17.99
C GLU A 351 -21.75 2.33 -18.70
N VAL A 352 -21.28 1.11 -18.88
CA VAL A 352 -21.98 0.05 -19.61
C VAL A 352 -22.12 -1.21 -18.77
N ALA A 353 -23.16 -2.00 -19.07
CA ALA A 353 -23.33 -3.35 -18.55
C ALA A 353 -23.21 -4.35 -19.70
N VAL A 354 -22.31 -5.33 -19.56
CA VAL A 354 -22.02 -6.31 -20.62
C VAL A 354 -22.05 -7.73 -20.09
N HIS A 355 -22.41 -8.67 -20.98
CA HIS A 355 -22.05 -10.07 -20.84
C HIS A 355 -20.93 -10.43 -21.81
N TYR A 356 -19.97 -11.23 -21.34
CA TYR A 356 -18.91 -11.74 -22.18
C TYR A 356 -18.53 -13.19 -21.84
N VAL A 357 -17.96 -13.87 -22.82
CA VAL A 357 -17.30 -15.16 -22.66
C VAL A 357 -15.96 -15.11 -23.39
N LEU A 358 -14.86 -15.28 -22.67
CA LEU A 358 -13.52 -15.42 -23.23
C LEU A 358 -13.23 -16.89 -23.51
N ARG A 359 -12.72 -17.20 -24.72
CA ARG A 359 -12.34 -18.54 -25.12
C ARG A 359 -10.99 -18.52 -25.81
N ASN A 360 -10.26 -19.65 -25.75
CA ASN A 360 -9.11 -19.84 -26.63
C ASN A 360 -9.56 -20.20 -28.06
N LEU A 361 -8.63 -20.28 -29.02
CA LEU A 361 -8.95 -20.63 -30.40
C LEU A 361 -9.50 -22.05 -30.59
N LYS A 362 -9.44 -22.92 -29.57
CA LYS A 362 -10.07 -24.25 -29.60
C LYS A 362 -11.53 -24.22 -29.15
N GLY A 363 -12.01 -23.05 -28.69
CA GLY A 363 -13.36 -22.85 -28.16
C GLY A 363 -13.51 -23.21 -26.68
N GLU A 364 -12.42 -23.52 -25.98
CA GLU A 364 -12.43 -23.81 -24.55
C GLU A 364 -12.61 -22.49 -23.77
N PRO A 365 -13.60 -22.42 -22.86
CA PRO A 365 -13.86 -21.20 -22.09
C PRO A 365 -12.74 -20.96 -21.09
N ILE A 366 -12.34 -19.70 -20.94
CA ILE A 366 -11.34 -19.20 -19.99
C ILE A 366 -12.02 -18.46 -18.85
N GLU A 367 -12.95 -17.56 -19.21
CA GLU A 367 -13.69 -16.73 -18.27
C GLU A 367 -15.07 -16.39 -18.85
N SER A 368 -16.06 -16.21 -17.97
CA SER A 368 -17.42 -15.85 -18.37
C SER A 368 -18.09 -14.99 -17.31
N SER A 369 -18.68 -13.87 -17.72
CA SER A 369 -19.50 -13.03 -16.83
C SER A 369 -20.78 -13.74 -16.37
N TYR A 370 -21.24 -14.76 -17.09
CA TYR A 370 -22.40 -15.57 -16.69
C TYR A 370 -22.14 -16.41 -15.44
N ASP A 371 -20.88 -16.72 -15.13
CA ASP A 371 -20.50 -17.44 -13.92
C ASP A 371 -20.73 -16.62 -12.66
N PHE A 372 -20.76 -15.28 -12.79
CA PHE A 372 -21.08 -14.34 -11.70
C PHE A 372 -22.58 -14.06 -11.58
N GLY A 373 -23.41 -14.58 -12.51
CA GLY A 373 -24.87 -14.45 -12.52
C GLY A 373 -25.41 -13.03 -12.78
N ARG A 374 -24.54 -12.10 -13.22
CA ARG A 374 -24.89 -10.70 -13.53
C ARG A 374 -23.97 -10.15 -14.63
N PRO A 375 -24.44 -9.13 -15.40
CA PRO A 375 -23.55 -8.40 -16.28
C PRO A 375 -22.42 -7.73 -15.52
N MET A 376 -21.26 -7.61 -16.16
CA MET A 376 -20.15 -6.79 -15.70
C MET A 376 -20.46 -5.33 -16.02
N VAL A 377 -20.24 -4.45 -15.03
CA VAL A 377 -20.45 -3.01 -15.17
C VAL A 377 -19.10 -2.32 -15.07
N PHE A 378 -18.77 -1.47 -16.05
CA PHE A 378 -17.51 -0.73 -16.09
C PHE A 378 -17.64 0.49 -17.04
N THR A 379 -16.62 1.36 -17.00
CA THR A 379 -16.55 2.54 -17.88
C THR A 379 -15.78 2.21 -19.16
N VAL A 380 -16.36 2.46 -20.33
CA VAL A 380 -15.69 2.26 -21.63
C VAL A 380 -14.43 3.10 -21.70
N GLY A 381 -13.29 2.42 -21.89
CA GLY A 381 -11.97 3.05 -21.89
C GLY A 381 -11.41 3.41 -20.52
N GLY A 382 -12.04 3.00 -19.42
CA GLY A 382 -11.57 3.19 -18.06
C GLY A 382 -10.38 2.31 -17.66
N GLY A 383 -9.94 1.41 -18.54
CA GLY A 383 -8.83 0.49 -18.26
C GLY A 383 -9.20 -0.73 -17.41
N GLU A 384 -10.47 -0.93 -17.14
CA GLU A 384 -11.00 -2.06 -16.36
C GLU A 384 -11.11 -3.33 -17.20
N MET A 385 -11.20 -3.18 -18.54
CA MET A 385 -11.34 -4.26 -19.51
C MET A 385 -10.23 -4.22 -20.56
N ILE A 386 -10.09 -5.32 -21.31
CA ILE A 386 -9.12 -5.41 -22.42
C ILE A 386 -9.55 -4.51 -23.59
N HIS A 387 -8.58 -3.94 -24.29
CA HIS A 387 -8.82 -2.97 -25.38
C HIS A 387 -9.78 -3.47 -26.46
N ALA A 388 -9.77 -4.76 -26.78
CA ALA A 388 -10.69 -5.34 -27.76
C ALA A 388 -12.16 -5.15 -27.39
N ILE A 389 -12.50 -5.24 -26.12
CA ILE A 389 -13.88 -5.05 -25.63
C ILE A 389 -14.24 -3.57 -25.72
N ASP A 390 -13.36 -2.66 -25.27
CA ASP A 390 -13.59 -1.21 -25.39
C ASP A 390 -13.82 -0.80 -26.85
N GLU A 391 -12.95 -1.26 -27.78
CA GLU A 391 -13.06 -0.97 -29.20
C GLU A 391 -14.38 -1.49 -29.80
N ALA A 392 -14.78 -2.72 -29.46
CA ALA A 392 -16.03 -3.31 -29.97
C ALA A 392 -17.24 -2.53 -29.47
N LEU A 393 -17.28 -2.17 -28.19
CA LEU A 393 -18.40 -1.45 -27.56
C LEU A 393 -18.69 -0.11 -28.22
N MET A 394 -17.66 0.63 -28.64
CA MET A 394 -17.84 1.90 -29.39
C MET A 394 -18.55 1.73 -30.74
N THR A 395 -18.83 0.50 -31.16
CA THR A 395 -19.61 0.18 -32.35
C THR A 395 -20.96 -0.48 -32.05
N MET A 396 -21.23 -0.71 -30.74
CA MET A 396 -22.43 -1.50 -30.30
C MET A 396 -23.47 -0.60 -29.65
N ALA A 397 -24.74 -0.86 -29.97
CA ALA A 397 -25.89 -0.30 -29.27
C ALA A 397 -26.45 -1.34 -28.27
N PRO A 398 -27.25 -0.93 -27.25
CA PRO A 398 -27.89 -1.86 -26.32
C PRO A 398 -28.61 -3.01 -27.00
N GLY A 399 -28.41 -4.23 -26.54
CA GLY A 399 -28.90 -5.47 -27.13
C GLY A 399 -28.02 -6.05 -28.25
N ALA A 400 -27.01 -5.34 -28.73
CA ALA A 400 -26.08 -5.87 -29.73
C ALA A 400 -25.22 -7.02 -29.17
N LYS A 401 -24.94 -8.00 -30.06
CA LYS A 401 -24.00 -9.10 -29.74
C LYS A 401 -22.97 -9.21 -30.83
N VAL A 402 -21.70 -9.45 -30.43
CA VAL A 402 -20.63 -9.65 -31.38
C VAL A 402 -19.76 -10.83 -30.94
N THR A 403 -19.19 -11.54 -31.93
CA THR A 403 -18.08 -12.48 -31.69
C THR A 403 -16.80 -11.86 -32.26
N LEU A 404 -15.80 -11.75 -31.46
CA LEU A 404 -14.50 -11.16 -31.81
C LEU A 404 -13.44 -12.24 -31.92
N LEU A 405 -12.56 -12.13 -32.93
CA LEU A 405 -11.25 -12.79 -32.92
C LEU A 405 -10.23 -11.70 -32.60
N THR A 406 -9.60 -11.85 -31.43
CA THR A 406 -8.80 -10.80 -30.80
C THR A 406 -7.33 -11.22 -30.76
N PRO A 407 -6.43 -10.50 -31.43
CA PRO A 407 -4.98 -10.65 -31.21
C PRO A 407 -4.61 -10.33 -29.77
N SER A 408 -3.56 -10.97 -29.27
CA SER A 408 -3.12 -10.79 -27.89
C SER A 408 -2.78 -9.34 -27.55
N GLU A 409 -2.28 -8.55 -28.50
CA GLU A 409 -1.94 -7.13 -28.31
C GLU A 409 -3.16 -6.27 -27.88
N LEU A 410 -4.38 -6.69 -28.24
CA LEU A 410 -5.62 -6.05 -27.83
C LEU A 410 -6.24 -6.73 -26.59
N ALA A 411 -5.57 -7.73 -26.01
CA ALA A 411 -6.01 -8.50 -24.86
C ALA A 411 -4.91 -8.51 -23.76
N PHE A 412 -4.27 -9.64 -23.54
CA PHE A 412 -3.33 -9.80 -22.43
C PHE A 412 -1.84 -9.74 -22.85
N GLY A 413 -1.54 -9.64 -24.14
CA GLY A 413 -0.20 -9.44 -24.66
C GLY A 413 0.81 -10.49 -24.19
N GLU A 414 1.88 -10.02 -23.56
CA GLU A 414 2.98 -10.84 -23.06
C GLU A 414 2.75 -11.44 -21.66
N PHE A 415 1.63 -11.11 -21.02
CA PHE A 415 1.34 -11.63 -19.69
C PHE A 415 1.07 -13.13 -19.72
N ASN A 416 1.62 -13.84 -18.74
CA ASN A 416 1.37 -15.25 -18.52
C ASN A 416 0.32 -15.44 -17.43
N LEU A 417 -0.89 -15.80 -17.82
CA LEU A 417 -2.01 -16.06 -16.91
C LEU A 417 -2.25 -17.57 -16.69
N GLY A 418 -1.20 -18.35 -16.82
CA GLY A 418 -1.20 -19.79 -16.58
C GLY A 418 -1.34 -20.64 -17.87
N GLU A 419 -1.56 -21.94 -17.69
CA GLU A 419 -1.62 -22.90 -18.80
C GLU A 419 -2.76 -22.63 -19.78
N SER A 420 -3.88 -22.07 -19.29
CA SER A 420 -5.05 -21.76 -20.10
C SER A 420 -4.84 -20.51 -20.97
N LEU A 421 -3.95 -19.62 -20.56
CA LEU A 421 -3.68 -18.35 -21.26
C LEU A 421 -2.19 -17.99 -21.17
N PRO A 422 -1.31 -18.72 -21.90
CA PRO A 422 0.09 -18.37 -22.01
C PRO A 422 0.32 -17.07 -22.78
N PRO A 423 1.53 -16.46 -22.70
CA PRO A 423 1.85 -15.23 -23.42
C PRO A 423 1.51 -15.31 -24.92
N TYR A 424 1.08 -14.20 -25.49
CA TYR A 424 0.72 -14.06 -26.91
C TYR A 424 -0.37 -15.04 -27.35
N SER A 425 -1.39 -15.22 -26.51
CA SER A 425 -2.57 -16.04 -26.83
C SER A 425 -3.68 -15.22 -27.42
N PRO A 426 -4.08 -15.46 -28.70
CA PRO A 426 -5.25 -14.83 -29.28
C PRO A 426 -6.54 -15.43 -28.68
N LEU A 427 -7.60 -14.63 -28.63
CA LEU A 427 -8.88 -14.97 -28.00
C LEU A 427 -10.05 -14.93 -28.99
N ILE A 428 -11.06 -15.74 -28.71
CA ILE A 428 -12.43 -15.56 -29.19
C ILE A 428 -13.24 -14.99 -28.04
N ILE A 429 -13.95 -13.88 -28.28
CA ILE A 429 -14.76 -13.18 -27.29
C ILE A 429 -16.19 -13.10 -27.82
N ASP A 430 -17.12 -13.73 -27.13
CA ASP A 430 -18.54 -13.46 -27.32
C ASP A 430 -18.92 -12.32 -26.38
N LEU A 431 -19.42 -11.20 -26.91
CA LEU A 431 -19.72 -9.98 -26.18
C LEU A 431 -21.16 -9.53 -26.47
N GLU A 432 -21.92 -9.23 -25.43
CA GLU A 432 -23.27 -8.67 -25.48
C GLU A 432 -23.32 -7.36 -24.70
N LEU A 433 -23.69 -6.26 -25.33
CA LEU A 433 -23.97 -4.99 -24.65
C LEU A 433 -25.42 -5.02 -24.17
N VAL A 434 -25.60 -5.09 -22.84
CA VAL A 434 -26.93 -5.17 -22.23
C VAL A 434 -27.57 -3.80 -22.15
N GLU A 435 -26.84 -2.81 -21.62
CA GLU A 435 -27.33 -1.43 -21.48
C GLU A 435 -26.17 -0.43 -21.40
N ILE A 436 -26.45 0.82 -21.73
CA ILE A 436 -25.65 2.00 -21.44
C ILE A 436 -26.35 2.74 -20.31
N LYS A 437 -25.65 3.06 -19.21
CA LYS A 437 -26.21 3.66 -18.00
C LYS A 437 -26.09 5.16 -17.99
#